data_dc3f1a4ae79097a20341023de517c079
#
_entry.id   dc3f1a4ae79097a20341023de517c079
#
_cell.length_a   1.000
_cell.length_b   1.000
_cell.length_c   1.000
_cell.angle_alpha   90.00
_cell.angle_beta   90.00
_cell.angle_gamma   90.00
#
_symmetry.space_group_name_H-M   'P 1'
#
loop_
_entity.id
_entity.type
_entity.pdbx_description
1 polymer ?
#
loop_
_entity_poly.entity_id
_entity_poly.type
_entity_poly.pdbx_seq_one_letter_code
_entity_poly.pdbx_strand_id
1 'polypeptide(L)'
;APEQSAAATQATTATNESQAPRSETTAPSAQKSAQEQVSPAASGSSAPEASAQPASGDRPGARATLTDSDWLSDLESVDRTVSANPSMLLDKSNDDVRIEGDVDSLSVAASNTKVFVDYVGLLTISGSNVTVYVKDVDRVVIKGSGAEVVWAGNTPKVEDFGTNTETRRQGSGD
;
A
#
# COMPACT_ATOMS: atom_id res chain seq x y z
N ALA A 1 -4.51 -57.84 21.98
CA ALA A 1 -4.08 -57.62 23.37
C ALA A 1 -2.58 -57.42 23.45
N PRO A 2 -2.15 -56.64 24.37
CA PRO A 2 -2.13 -55.19 24.47
C PRO A 2 -0.67 -54.66 24.67
N GLU A 3 -0.50 -53.42 24.84
CA GLU A 3 0.34 -52.69 25.81
C GLU A 3 0.79 -51.36 25.16
N GLN A 4 0.25 -50.28 25.56
CA GLN A 4 0.66 -49.34 26.61
C GLN A 4 2.16 -49.14 26.77
N SER A 5 2.60 -47.91 26.44
CA SER A 5 3.55 -47.23 27.30
C SER A 5 3.48 -45.70 27.11
N ALA A 6 3.00 -45.10 28.13
CA ALA A 6 3.11 -43.67 28.41
C ALA A 6 4.47 -43.39 29.03
N ALA A 7 5.02 -42.22 28.70
CA ALA A 7 5.95 -41.46 29.54
C ALA A 7 5.99 -40.03 28.92
N ALA A 8 5.40 -39.08 29.41
CA ALA A 8 5.52 -38.18 30.55
C ALA A 8 6.96 -37.76 30.87
N THR A 9 7.05 -36.42 31.06
CA THR A 9 8.05 -35.71 31.86
C THR A 9 9.11 -34.98 31.02
N GLN A 10 9.40 -33.72 31.13
CA GLN A 10 9.32 -32.76 32.26
C GLN A 10 9.51 -31.34 31.72
N ALA A 11 8.84 -30.45 32.39
CA ALA A 11 9.12 -29.02 32.42
C ALA A 11 10.50 -28.74 33.04
N THR A 12 11.18 -27.81 32.48
CA THR A 12 12.21 -27.07 33.20
C THR A 12 11.97 -25.58 33.03
N THR A 13 11.38 -25.00 34.01
CA THR A 13 11.48 -23.65 34.49
C THR A 13 12.95 -23.28 34.66
N ALA A 14 13.37 -22.21 33.99
CA ALA A 14 14.53 -21.46 34.41
C ALA A 14 14.18 -19.97 34.45
N THR A 15 13.76 -19.58 35.61
CA THR A 15 13.81 -18.22 36.15
C THR A 15 15.24 -17.75 36.09
N ASN A 16 15.49 -16.63 35.44
CA ASN A 16 16.66 -15.85 35.73
C ASN A 16 16.24 -14.38 35.93
N GLU A 17 16.10 -14.11 37.20
CA GLU A 17 16.14 -12.80 37.79
C GLU A 17 17.60 -12.38 37.84
N SER A 18 17.91 -11.22 37.35
CA SER A 18 18.98 -10.36 37.91
C SER A 18 18.93 -9.00 37.25
N GLN A 19 18.32 -8.10 37.97
CA GLN A 19 18.97 -6.94 38.65
C GLN A 19 19.56 -5.89 37.69
N ALA A 20 18.86 -4.80 37.69
CA ALA A 20 19.40 -3.47 37.41
C ALA A 20 20.45 -3.04 38.48
N PRO A 21 21.38 -2.22 38.11
CA PRO A 21 21.71 -1.15 39.00
C PRO A 21 21.45 0.23 38.39
N ARG A 22 20.83 1.02 39.20
CA ARG A 22 20.78 2.47 39.14
C ARG A 22 22.21 3.03 39.19
N SER A 23 22.42 4.05 38.42
CA SER A 23 23.29 5.13 38.87
C SER A 23 22.79 6.43 38.30
N GLU A 24 22.33 7.17 39.19
CA GLU A 24 22.09 8.60 39.23
C GLU A 24 23.33 9.40 38.86
N THR A 25 23.04 10.64 38.53
CA THR A 25 23.81 11.86 38.83
C THR A 25 24.44 12.43 37.56
N THR A 26 24.21 13.57 37.11
CA THR A 26 23.95 14.91 37.59
C THR A 26 23.82 15.82 36.37
N ALA A 27 22.87 16.69 36.37
CA ALA A 27 22.99 17.96 35.72
C ALA A 27 23.75 18.91 36.71
N PRO A 28 24.50 19.87 36.27
CA PRO A 28 23.88 21.17 36.15
C PRO A 28 24.42 22.13 35.09
N SER A 29 23.57 23.11 34.83
CA SER A 29 23.82 24.55 34.71
C SER A 29 24.40 25.11 33.43
N ALA A 30 23.51 25.71 32.70
CA ALA A 30 23.39 27.16 32.48
C ALA A 30 24.69 27.99 32.31
N GLN A 31 24.76 28.59 31.12
CA GLN A 31 25.19 29.97 30.86
C GLN A 31 24.85 30.29 29.40
N LYS A 32 23.85 31.05 29.11
CA LYS A 32 23.68 32.49 29.06
C LYS A 32 24.87 33.25 28.50
N SER A 33 24.72 33.73 27.28
CA SER A 33 25.11 35.02 26.71
C SER A 33 24.87 34.98 25.22
N ALA A 34 23.88 35.71 24.81
CA ALA A 34 23.94 37.08 24.28
C ALA A 34 24.27 37.14 22.81
N GLN A 35 23.21 37.46 22.05
CA GLN A 35 23.13 38.46 21.01
C GLN A 35 24.34 38.62 20.08
N GLU A 36 24.07 38.30 18.81
CA GLU A 36 24.27 39.38 17.82
C GLU A 36 23.38 39.14 16.64
N GLN A 37 22.60 40.13 16.41
CA GLN A 37 21.66 40.36 15.36
C GLN A 37 22.45 40.81 14.13
N VAL A 38 22.38 40.02 13.07
CA VAL A 38 22.55 40.55 11.72
C VAL A 38 21.65 39.83 10.77
N SER A 39 20.55 40.47 10.44
CA SER A 39 19.97 40.29 9.13
C SER A 39 20.84 41.01 8.13
N PRO A 40 21.09 40.41 6.99
CA PRO A 40 20.41 40.93 5.86
C PRO A 40 19.89 39.92 4.83
N ALA A 41 18.76 40.31 4.31
CA ALA A 41 18.40 40.29 2.88
C ALA A 41 18.33 38.94 2.19
N ALA A 42 17.10 38.58 1.98
CA ALA A 42 16.53 38.20 0.70
C ALA A 42 17.52 37.75 -0.38
N SER A 43 17.49 36.49 -0.66
CA SER A 43 17.75 35.99 -1.99
C SER A 43 17.03 34.66 -2.19
N GLY A 44 15.97 34.73 -2.98
CA GLY A 44 15.55 33.69 -3.89
C GLY A 44 15.49 32.25 -3.32
N SER A 45 14.58 31.99 -2.45
CA SER A 45 14.04 30.63 -2.34
C SER A 45 13.25 30.36 -3.62
N SER A 46 13.91 29.79 -4.58
CA SER A 46 13.20 28.95 -5.53
C SER A 46 12.63 27.82 -4.71
N ALA A 47 11.39 27.95 -4.29
CA ALA A 47 10.62 26.82 -3.88
C ALA A 47 10.72 25.78 -4.99
N PRO A 48 11.02 24.51 -4.71
CA PRO A 48 10.78 23.50 -5.71
C PRO A 48 9.32 23.66 -6.10
N GLU A 49 9.09 23.92 -7.36
CA GLU A 49 7.77 23.78 -7.94
C GLU A 49 7.32 22.38 -7.55
N ALA A 50 6.42 22.32 -6.59
CA ALA A 50 5.61 21.14 -6.39
C ALA A 50 4.95 20.94 -7.74
N SER A 51 5.39 19.94 -8.47
CA SER A 51 4.72 19.49 -9.68
C SER A 51 3.28 19.27 -9.27
N ALA A 52 2.41 20.20 -9.67
CA ALA A 52 1.00 20.09 -9.40
C ALA A 52 0.56 18.78 -10.04
N GLN A 53 0.22 17.80 -9.22
CA GLN A 53 -0.40 16.58 -9.72
C GLN A 53 -1.62 17.00 -10.52
N PRO A 54 -1.79 16.51 -11.75
CA PRO A 54 -2.98 16.83 -12.51
C PRO A 54 -4.20 16.47 -11.68
N ALA A 55 -5.16 17.36 -11.64
CA ALA A 55 -6.43 17.10 -10.95
C ALA A 55 -7.04 15.81 -11.49
N SER A 56 -7.69 15.05 -10.63
CA SER A 56 -8.27 13.71 -10.95
C SER A 56 -9.04 13.66 -12.27
N GLY A 57 -9.68 14.76 -12.66
CA GLY A 57 -10.44 14.87 -13.90
C GLY A 57 -9.61 15.03 -15.18
N ASP A 58 -8.32 15.34 -15.07
CA ASP A 58 -7.45 15.62 -16.22
C ASP A 58 -6.63 14.41 -16.68
N ARG A 59 -6.70 13.31 -15.94
CA ARG A 59 -5.99 12.08 -16.27
C ARG A 59 -6.66 11.34 -17.42
N PRO A 60 -5.90 10.72 -18.33
CA PRO A 60 -6.47 10.00 -19.47
C PRO A 60 -7.46 8.91 -19.07
N GLY A 61 -7.19 8.19 -17.97
CA GLY A 61 -8.05 7.15 -17.45
C GLY A 61 -9.34 7.66 -16.78
N ALA A 62 -9.37 8.91 -16.29
CA ALA A 62 -10.53 9.47 -15.60
C ALA A 62 -11.77 9.55 -16.51
N ARG A 63 -11.57 9.69 -17.82
CA ARG A 63 -12.63 9.75 -18.84
C ARG A 63 -12.77 8.47 -19.65
N ALA A 64 -12.02 7.43 -19.31
CA ALA A 64 -12.11 6.16 -20.00
C ALA A 64 -13.48 5.54 -19.79
N THR A 65 -14.12 5.14 -20.90
CA THR A 65 -15.34 4.36 -20.84
C THR A 65 -14.98 2.93 -20.48
N LEU A 66 -15.61 2.39 -19.44
CA LEU A 66 -15.43 1.00 -19.07
C LEU A 66 -16.21 0.12 -20.04
N THR A 67 -15.52 -0.78 -20.71
CA THR A 67 -16.09 -1.69 -21.72
C THR A 67 -15.85 -3.16 -21.39
N ASP A 68 -15.01 -3.43 -20.44
CA ASP A 68 -14.70 -4.77 -19.96
C ASP A 68 -15.89 -5.34 -19.17
N SER A 69 -16.42 -6.47 -19.63
CA SER A 69 -17.62 -7.08 -19.05
C SER A 69 -17.39 -7.61 -17.64
N ASP A 70 -16.19 -8.14 -17.39
CA ASP A 70 -15.83 -8.66 -16.07
C ASP A 70 -15.70 -7.53 -15.08
N TRP A 71 -15.06 -6.42 -15.49
CA TRP A 71 -14.98 -5.21 -14.66
C TRP A 71 -16.36 -4.69 -14.28
N LEU A 72 -17.26 -4.56 -15.26
CA LEU A 72 -18.61 -4.03 -15.00
C LEU A 72 -19.42 -4.97 -14.10
N SER A 73 -19.34 -6.27 -14.32
CA SER A 73 -20.04 -7.26 -13.51
C SER A 73 -19.50 -7.33 -12.08
N ASP A 74 -18.19 -7.29 -11.94
CA ASP A 74 -17.54 -7.33 -10.63
C ASP A 74 -17.77 -6.04 -9.83
N LEU A 75 -17.86 -4.91 -10.51
CA LEU A 75 -18.17 -3.63 -9.89
C LEU A 75 -19.56 -3.60 -9.23
N GLU A 76 -20.51 -4.38 -9.73
CA GLU A 76 -21.86 -4.49 -9.15
C GLU A 76 -21.88 -5.33 -7.88
N SER A 77 -20.86 -6.16 -7.65
CA SER A 77 -20.75 -7.05 -6.49
C SER A 77 -19.78 -6.57 -5.39
N VAL A 78 -19.42 -5.31 -5.42
CA VAL A 78 -18.51 -4.70 -4.42
C VAL A 78 -19.11 -4.73 -3.02
N ASP A 79 -18.37 -5.26 -2.06
CA ASP A 79 -18.81 -5.35 -0.66
C ASP A 79 -18.85 -3.99 0.04
N ARG A 80 -17.90 -3.12 -0.28
CA ARG A 80 -17.80 -1.79 0.33
C ARG A 80 -17.11 -0.76 -0.55
N THR A 81 -17.47 0.48 -0.33
CA THR A 81 -16.81 1.63 -0.94
C THR A 81 -16.10 2.44 0.13
N VAL A 82 -14.88 2.85 -0.15
CA VAL A 82 -14.05 3.69 0.73
C VAL A 82 -13.50 4.89 -0.03
N SER A 83 -13.29 5.99 0.67
CA SER A 83 -12.62 7.15 0.09
C SER A 83 -11.12 6.93 0.01
N ALA A 84 -10.51 7.42 -1.05
CA ALA A 84 -9.07 7.37 -1.24
C ALA A 84 -8.32 8.16 -0.16
N ASN A 85 -7.17 7.64 0.22
CA ASN A 85 -6.14 8.33 1.00
C ASN A 85 -4.82 8.25 0.23
N PRO A 86 -3.89 9.16 0.46
CA PRO A 86 -2.61 9.15 -0.25
C PRO A 86 -1.85 7.82 -0.13
N SER A 87 -1.93 7.18 1.02
CA SER A 87 -1.33 5.87 1.25
C SER A 87 -2.35 4.92 1.85
N MET A 88 -2.57 3.80 1.20
CA MET A 88 -3.56 2.80 1.62
C MET A 88 -2.94 1.41 1.67
N LEU A 89 -3.35 0.64 2.66
CA LEU A 89 -3.06 -0.79 2.80
C LEU A 89 -4.37 -1.57 2.86
N LEU A 90 -4.52 -2.54 1.98
CA LEU A 90 -5.60 -3.51 1.99
C LEU A 90 -5.04 -4.88 2.44
N ASP A 91 -5.39 -5.30 3.63
CA ASP A 91 -4.94 -6.56 4.25
C ASP A 91 -6.09 -7.53 4.56
N LYS A 92 -7.34 -7.08 4.36
CA LYS A 92 -8.52 -7.88 4.60
C LYS A 92 -8.84 -8.76 3.39
N SER A 93 -8.69 -10.05 3.56
CA SER A 93 -8.97 -11.04 2.51
C SER A 93 -10.46 -11.34 2.35
N ASN A 94 -10.85 -11.79 1.16
CA ASN A 94 -12.24 -12.07 0.77
C ASN A 94 -13.15 -10.83 0.94
N ASP A 95 -12.69 -9.68 0.48
CA ASP A 95 -13.38 -8.40 0.62
C ASP A 95 -13.23 -7.61 -0.69
N ASP A 96 -14.32 -7.39 -1.38
CA ASP A 96 -14.32 -6.65 -2.62
C ASP A 96 -14.53 -5.17 -2.35
N VAL A 97 -13.55 -4.35 -2.70
CA VAL A 97 -13.43 -2.97 -2.26
C VAL A 97 -13.37 -2.01 -3.44
N ARG A 98 -14.22 -0.99 -3.42
CA ARG A 98 -14.11 0.17 -4.30
C ARG A 98 -13.46 1.34 -3.56
N ILE A 99 -12.42 1.90 -4.14
CA ILE A 99 -11.75 3.10 -3.65
C ILE A 99 -12.09 4.25 -4.59
N GLU A 100 -12.76 5.24 -4.06
CA GLU A 100 -13.14 6.43 -4.84
C GLU A 100 -12.13 7.55 -4.63
N GLY A 101 -11.49 7.96 -5.71
CA GLY A 101 -10.50 9.03 -5.75
C GLY A 101 -9.10 8.56 -6.08
N ASP A 102 -8.12 9.40 -5.76
CA ASP A 102 -6.73 9.22 -6.11
C ASP A 102 -5.92 8.70 -4.93
N VAL A 103 -5.14 7.66 -5.18
CA VAL A 103 -4.21 7.05 -4.22
C VAL A 103 -2.79 7.21 -4.75
N ASP A 104 -1.88 7.79 -3.97
CA ASP A 104 -0.47 7.89 -4.36
C ASP A 104 0.21 6.53 -4.26
N SER A 105 -0.07 5.78 -3.19
CA SER A 105 0.49 4.46 -2.96
C SER A 105 -0.55 3.51 -2.40
N LEU A 106 -0.85 2.46 -3.14
CA LEU A 106 -1.77 1.39 -2.73
C LEU A 106 -1.00 0.08 -2.58
N SER A 107 -1.06 -0.50 -1.40
CA SER A 107 -0.52 -1.83 -1.13
C SER A 107 -1.66 -2.82 -0.87
N VAL A 108 -1.69 -3.92 -1.63
CA VAL A 108 -2.68 -4.98 -1.48
C VAL A 108 -1.98 -6.24 -1.00
N ALA A 109 -2.12 -6.52 0.30
CA ALA A 109 -1.59 -7.71 0.96
C ALA A 109 -2.67 -8.79 1.19
N ALA A 110 -3.91 -8.45 0.90
CA ALA A 110 -5.07 -9.32 1.01
C ALA A 110 -5.04 -10.46 -0.01
N SER A 111 -5.84 -11.50 0.23
CA SER A 111 -6.00 -12.61 -0.71
C SER A 111 -7.46 -12.81 -1.07
N ASN A 112 -7.73 -13.31 -2.28
CA ASN A 112 -9.08 -13.50 -2.83
C ASN A 112 -9.90 -12.20 -2.74
N THR A 113 -9.38 -11.13 -3.29
CA THR A 113 -9.93 -9.78 -3.14
C THR A 113 -9.96 -9.11 -4.51
N LYS A 114 -11.04 -8.40 -4.80
CA LYS A 114 -11.13 -7.50 -5.94
C LYS A 114 -11.05 -6.06 -5.48
N VAL A 115 -10.27 -5.27 -6.18
CA VAL A 115 -10.05 -3.86 -5.85
C VAL A 115 -10.36 -3.00 -7.06
N PHE A 116 -11.23 -2.03 -6.86
CA PHE A 116 -11.60 -1.05 -7.88
C PHE A 116 -11.10 0.31 -7.43
N VAL A 117 -10.35 0.98 -8.27
CA VAL A 117 -9.79 2.28 -7.93
C VAL A 117 -9.74 3.21 -9.14
N ASP A 118 -9.93 4.50 -8.91
CA ASP A 118 -9.92 5.46 -10.00
C ASP A 118 -8.48 5.76 -10.46
N TYR A 119 -7.57 6.07 -9.54
CA TYR A 119 -6.17 6.30 -9.85
C TYR A 119 -5.23 5.78 -8.76
N VAL A 120 -4.09 5.24 -9.20
CA VAL A 120 -3.00 4.85 -8.31
C VAL A 120 -1.65 5.27 -8.89
N GLY A 121 -0.84 6.00 -8.14
CA GLY A 121 0.54 6.31 -8.51
C GLY A 121 1.42 5.07 -8.47
N LEU A 122 1.48 4.40 -7.33
CA LEU A 122 2.21 3.14 -7.15
C LEU A 122 1.28 2.05 -6.58
N LEU A 123 1.03 1.03 -7.36
CA LEU A 123 0.31 -0.16 -6.94
C LEU A 123 1.29 -1.28 -6.58
N THR A 124 1.22 -1.80 -5.38
CA THR A 124 2.01 -2.97 -4.95
C THR A 124 1.07 -4.10 -4.54
N ILE A 125 1.21 -5.26 -5.16
CA ILE A 125 0.41 -6.45 -4.86
C ILE A 125 1.31 -7.53 -4.28
N SER A 126 1.05 -7.94 -3.06
CA SER A 126 1.77 -9.02 -2.36
C SER A 126 0.86 -10.18 -1.95
N GLY A 127 -0.44 -10.01 -2.06
CA GLY A 127 -1.43 -11.05 -1.79
C GLY A 127 -1.53 -12.12 -2.88
N SER A 128 -2.46 -13.05 -2.70
CA SER A 128 -2.71 -14.14 -3.67
C SER A 128 -4.14 -14.07 -4.21
N ASN A 129 -4.32 -14.35 -5.50
CA ASN A 129 -5.61 -14.28 -6.17
C ASN A 129 -6.26 -12.88 -5.98
N VAL A 130 -5.54 -11.86 -6.38
CA VAL A 130 -5.97 -10.46 -6.29
C VAL A 130 -6.26 -9.94 -7.67
N THR A 131 -7.46 -9.42 -7.88
CA THR A 131 -7.80 -8.72 -9.11
C THR A 131 -7.91 -7.22 -8.83
N VAL A 132 -7.18 -6.41 -9.57
CA VAL A 132 -7.23 -4.95 -9.44
C VAL A 132 -7.71 -4.32 -10.75
N TYR A 133 -8.80 -3.62 -10.65
CA TYR A 133 -9.35 -2.80 -11.72
C TYR A 133 -9.04 -1.34 -11.44
N VAL A 134 -8.25 -0.73 -12.28
CA VAL A 134 -7.82 0.66 -12.09
C VAL A 134 -8.05 1.47 -13.36
N LYS A 135 -8.66 2.65 -13.24
CA LYS A 135 -8.88 3.50 -14.43
C LYS A 135 -7.57 4.05 -14.96
N ASP A 136 -6.66 4.48 -14.06
CA ASP A 136 -5.33 4.92 -14.46
C ASP A 136 -4.30 4.58 -13.37
N VAL A 137 -3.13 4.10 -13.78
CA VAL A 137 -2.04 3.72 -12.86
C VAL A 137 -0.69 4.01 -13.49
N ASP A 138 0.23 4.58 -12.73
CA ASP A 138 1.55 4.93 -13.25
C ASP A 138 2.53 3.75 -13.16
N ARG A 139 2.54 3.07 -12.03
CA ARG A 139 3.45 1.95 -11.79
C ARG A 139 2.77 0.81 -11.02
N VAL A 140 3.06 -0.41 -11.47
CA VAL A 140 2.58 -1.65 -10.84
C VAL A 140 3.77 -2.51 -10.43
N VAL A 141 3.77 -2.99 -9.20
CA VAL A 141 4.75 -3.95 -8.68
C VAL A 141 4.00 -5.17 -8.15
N ILE A 142 4.21 -6.32 -8.76
CA ILE A 142 3.56 -7.57 -8.37
C ILE A 142 4.59 -8.48 -7.72
N LYS A 143 4.29 -8.95 -6.51
CA LYS A 143 5.12 -9.89 -5.73
C LYS A 143 4.34 -11.13 -5.30
N GLY A 144 3.01 -11.06 -5.42
CA GLY A 144 2.11 -12.14 -5.05
C GLY A 144 1.95 -13.20 -6.14
N SER A 145 0.96 -14.05 -5.99
CA SER A 145 0.63 -15.07 -6.97
C SER A 145 -0.84 -14.98 -7.41
N GLY A 146 -1.11 -15.30 -8.67
CA GLY A 146 -2.47 -15.20 -9.22
C GLY A 146 -3.01 -13.78 -9.21
N ALA A 147 -2.16 -12.79 -9.40
CA ALA A 147 -2.60 -11.40 -9.47
C ALA A 147 -2.98 -11.01 -10.90
N GLU A 148 -4.10 -10.35 -11.01
CA GLU A 148 -4.57 -9.75 -12.26
C GLU A 148 -4.70 -8.24 -12.11
N VAL A 149 -4.17 -7.48 -13.07
CA VAL A 149 -4.31 -6.03 -13.10
C VAL A 149 -4.88 -5.59 -14.45
N VAL A 150 -6.03 -4.96 -14.40
CA VAL A 150 -6.73 -4.44 -15.58
C VAL A 150 -6.79 -2.92 -15.49
N TRP A 151 -6.33 -2.22 -16.52
CA TRP A 151 -6.37 -0.76 -16.56
C TRP A 151 -7.11 -0.22 -17.78
N ALA A 152 -7.65 0.98 -17.65
CA ALA A 152 -8.40 1.64 -18.71
C ALA A 152 -7.60 2.74 -19.45
N GLY A 153 -6.76 3.44 -18.73
CA GLY A 153 -6.00 4.60 -19.20
C GLY A 153 -4.67 4.29 -19.87
N ASN A 154 -3.65 5.01 -19.48
CA ASN A 154 -2.29 4.82 -19.99
C ASN A 154 -1.70 3.48 -19.56
N THR A 155 -0.80 2.94 -20.40
CA THR A 155 -0.06 1.73 -20.04
C THR A 155 0.90 2.02 -18.90
N PRO A 156 0.76 1.35 -17.75
CA PRO A 156 1.64 1.54 -16.61
C PRO A 156 3.03 0.94 -16.83
N LYS A 157 3.98 1.36 -15.99
CA LYS A 157 5.23 0.62 -15.84
C LYS A 157 4.98 -0.58 -14.92
N VAL A 158 5.12 -1.79 -15.46
CA VAL A 158 4.90 -3.02 -14.71
C VAL A 158 6.22 -3.65 -14.32
N GLU A 159 6.37 -4.00 -13.05
CA GLU A 159 7.45 -4.81 -12.50
C GLU A 159 6.83 -6.04 -11.85
N ASP A 160 6.96 -7.18 -12.52
CA ASP A 160 6.33 -8.42 -12.10
C ASP A 160 7.36 -9.41 -11.58
N PHE A 161 7.26 -9.74 -10.30
CA PHE A 161 8.05 -10.72 -9.58
C PHE A 161 7.16 -11.87 -9.07
N GLY A 162 5.90 -11.88 -9.49
CA GLY A 162 4.91 -12.85 -9.06
C GLY A 162 4.92 -14.13 -9.88
N THR A 163 3.92 -14.96 -9.64
CA THR A 163 3.67 -16.20 -10.39
C THR A 163 2.20 -16.27 -10.79
N ASN A 164 1.91 -16.78 -11.99
CA ASN A 164 0.55 -16.82 -12.53
C ASN A 164 -0.14 -15.45 -12.47
N THR A 165 0.56 -14.43 -12.92
CA THR A 165 0.09 -13.05 -12.94
C THR A 165 -0.33 -12.64 -14.32
N GLU A 166 -1.31 -11.76 -14.40
CA GLU A 166 -1.78 -11.19 -15.65
C GLU A 166 -1.89 -9.67 -15.54
N THR A 167 -1.43 -8.99 -16.56
CA THR A 167 -1.58 -7.55 -16.65
C THR A 167 -2.08 -7.20 -18.04
N ARG A 168 -3.23 -6.57 -18.10
CA ARG A 168 -3.86 -6.25 -19.38
C ARG A 168 -4.58 -4.91 -19.36
N ARG A 169 -4.73 -4.33 -20.54
CA ARG A 169 -5.64 -3.21 -20.72
C ARG A 169 -7.06 -3.74 -20.90
N GLN A 170 -8.06 -3.00 -20.40
CA GLN A 170 -9.46 -3.36 -20.64
C GLN A 170 -9.74 -3.58 -22.14
N GLY A 171 -10.55 -4.57 -22.46
CA GLY A 171 -10.88 -4.92 -23.85
C GLY A 171 -9.76 -5.61 -24.64
N SER A 172 -8.65 -5.98 -23.99
CA SER A 172 -7.55 -6.75 -24.60
C SER A 172 -7.64 -8.26 -24.31
N GLY A 173 -8.64 -8.69 -23.57
CA GLY A 173 -8.92 -10.09 -23.33
C GLY A 173 -9.85 -10.61 -24.43
N ASP A 174 -9.33 -11.50 -25.26
CA ASP A 174 -10.11 -12.28 -26.21
C ASP A 174 -9.79 -13.77 -25.99
#